data_55b781dc08d715dd23198b31a7dbfeee
#
_entry.id   55b781dc08d715dd23198b31a7dbfeee
#
_cell.length_a   1.000
_cell.length_b   1.000
_cell.length_c   1.000
_cell.angle_alpha   90.00
_cell.angle_beta   90.00
_cell.angle_gamma   90.00
#
_symmetry.space_group_name_H-M   'P 1'
#
loop_
_entity.id
_entity.type
_entity.pdbx_description
1 polymer ?
#
loop_
_entity_poly.entity_id
_entity_poly.type
_entity_poly.pdbx_seq_one_letter_code
_entity_poly.pdbx_strand_id
1 'polypeptide(L)'
;MSASSLAQIQQQFAAALLQPKTATDAADAAELFAAHPAQDDRLALYRGNLTAIWTAALRNAYPVLHALVGEDYFAQMARSFGRSFPSESGDLNDFGAHLPAFLTQTPDAADYPYFSDVAALEWQIHRAYYAADADSMSLPALVQLVGETGQDLQQARFELHPAFGLHASDWATVAIWLAHQPGTQTGFPNNIRHSSYGLILRTQWSVELTEIQQPAYLALQALRAGASLSEALEAAVNADCDFDINSNVQAWFHAGLFTKVRFSDDSL
;
A
#
# COMPACT_ATOMS: atom_id res chain seq x y z
N MET A 1 -10.37 4.91 47.80
CA MET A 1 -9.81 4.39 46.58
C MET A 1 -10.68 4.88 45.41
N SER A 2 -10.17 5.77 44.58
CA SER A 2 -10.91 6.30 43.42
C SER A 2 -11.11 5.21 42.39
N ALA A 3 -12.35 4.95 41.98
CA ALA A 3 -12.63 3.99 40.91
C ALA A 3 -11.98 4.50 39.62
N SER A 4 -11.07 3.72 39.04
CA SER A 4 -10.47 4.03 37.71
C SER A 4 -11.60 4.17 36.68
N SER A 5 -11.52 5.20 35.84
CA SER A 5 -12.49 5.34 34.74
C SER A 5 -12.39 4.18 33.75
N LEU A 6 -13.48 3.86 33.04
CA LEU A 6 -13.46 2.80 32.02
C LEU A 6 -12.33 3.00 31.00
N ALA A 7 -12.08 4.26 30.60
CA ALA A 7 -10.99 4.61 29.68
C ALA A 7 -9.61 4.27 30.26
N GLN A 8 -9.39 4.52 31.55
CA GLN A 8 -8.13 4.14 32.23
C GLN A 8 -7.92 2.63 32.26
N ILE A 9 -8.98 1.86 32.56
CA ILE A 9 -8.95 0.39 32.57
C ILE A 9 -8.63 -0.13 31.17
N GLN A 10 -9.26 0.44 30.13
CA GLN A 10 -8.99 0.04 28.74
C GLN A 10 -7.56 0.34 28.31
N GLN A 11 -7.02 1.52 28.65
CA GLN A 11 -5.63 1.88 28.35
C GLN A 11 -4.63 0.97 29.05
N GLN A 12 -4.84 0.68 30.32
CA GLN A 12 -3.97 -0.22 31.08
C GLN A 12 -4.02 -1.65 30.54
N PHE A 13 -5.22 -2.13 30.14
CA PHE A 13 -5.37 -3.44 29.50
C PHE A 13 -4.62 -3.51 28.15
N ALA A 14 -4.78 -2.48 27.30
CA ALA A 14 -4.07 -2.40 26.04
C ALA A 14 -2.55 -2.37 26.25
N ALA A 15 -2.05 -1.59 27.19
CA ALA A 15 -0.64 -1.54 27.54
C ALA A 15 -0.13 -2.94 28.00
N ALA A 16 -0.88 -3.63 28.86
CA ALA A 16 -0.53 -4.97 29.32
C ALA A 16 -0.48 -6.02 28.20
N LEU A 17 -1.31 -5.87 27.14
CA LEU A 17 -1.27 -6.77 25.98
C LEU A 17 -0.04 -6.54 25.08
N LEU A 18 0.40 -5.27 24.94
CA LEU A 18 1.48 -4.89 24.03
C LEU A 18 2.87 -5.11 24.62
N GLN A 19 3.00 -5.09 25.96
CA GLN A 19 4.31 -5.25 26.62
C GLN A 19 4.87 -6.68 26.53
N PRO A 20 6.21 -6.85 26.39
CA PRO A 20 6.84 -8.18 26.52
C PRO A 20 6.70 -8.69 27.96
N LYS A 21 6.67 -10.02 28.15
CA LYS A 21 6.65 -10.65 29.48
C LYS A 21 7.91 -10.27 30.27
N THR A 22 7.82 -9.29 31.15
CA THR A 22 8.84 -9.05 32.18
C THR A 22 8.21 -9.33 33.57
N ALA A 23 9.03 -9.66 34.55
CA ALA A 23 8.55 -10.02 35.87
C ALA A 23 7.82 -8.85 36.60
N THR A 24 8.07 -7.61 36.16
CA THR A 24 7.45 -6.39 36.71
C THR A 24 6.03 -6.19 36.16
N ASP A 25 5.76 -6.62 34.92
CA ASP A 25 4.46 -6.43 34.26
C ASP A 25 3.34 -7.31 34.83
N ALA A 26 3.72 -8.41 35.50
CA ALA A 26 2.77 -9.27 36.19
C ALA A 26 2.16 -8.59 37.45
N ALA A 27 2.90 -7.67 38.06
CA ALA A 27 2.44 -6.94 39.26
C ALA A 27 1.43 -5.85 38.90
N ASP A 28 1.67 -5.07 37.84
CA ASP A 28 0.79 -3.99 37.38
C ASP A 28 -0.52 -4.55 36.76
N ALA A 29 -0.45 -5.68 36.05
CA ALA A 29 -1.62 -6.37 35.56
C ALA A 29 -2.46 -7.01 36.69
N ALA A 30 -1.84 -7.38 37.82
CA ALA A 30 -2.53 -7.96 38.97
C ALA A 30 -3.44 -6.94 39.69
N GLU A 31 -3.10 -5.65 39.65
CA GLU A 31 -3.97 -4.60 40.20
C GLU A 31 -5.22 -4.33 39.36
N LEU A 32 -5.17 -4.59 38.05
CA LEU A 32 -6.26 -4.36 37.11
C LEU A 32 -7.38 -5.40 37.18
N PHE A 33 -7.02 -6.62 37.47
CA PHE A 33 -7.94 -7.72 37.54
C PHE A 33 -7.93 -8.23 38.99
N ALA A 34 -9.07 -8.17 39.70
CA ALA A 34 -9.15 -8.76 41.03
C ALA A 34 -8.49 -10.15 41.00
N ALA A 35 -7.44 -10.33 41.83
CA ALA A 35 -6.51 -11.46 41.82
C ALA A 35 -7.20 -12.83 41.62
N HIS A 36 -7.22 -13.30 40.37
CA HIS A 36 -7.79 -14.58 40.01
C HIS A 36 -6.66 -15.53 39.59
N PRO A 37 -6.58 -16.75 40.08
CA PRO A 37 -5.46 -17.69 39.78
C PRO A 37 -5.22 -17.98 38.29
N ALA A 38 -6.20 -17.73 37.41
CA ALA A 38 -6.09 -17.94 35.96
C ALA A 38 -5.82 -16.65 35.17
N GLN A 39 -5.38 -15.57 35.81
CA GLN A 39 -5.20 -14.26 35.18
C GLN A 39 -4.09 -14.25 34.14
N ASP A 40 -2.93 -14.83 34.47
CA ASP A 40 -1.79 -14.93 33.55
C ASP A 40 -2.12 -15.76 32.31
N ASP A 41 -2.88 -16.83 32.48
CA ASP A 41 -3.32 -17.68 31.37
C ASP A 41 -4.28 -16.93 30.43
N ARG A 42 -5.20 -16.13 30.99
CA ARG A 42 -6.12 -15.31 30.19
C ARG A 42 -5.37 -14.22 29.42
N LEU A 43 -4.46 -13.51 30.08
CA LEU A 43 -3.63 -12.49 29.41
C LEU A 43 -2.76 -13.09 28.30
N ALA A 44 -2.17 -14.28 28.55
CA ALA A 44 -1.42 -15.02 27.55
C ALA A 44 -2.29 -15.43 26.35
N LEU A 45 -3.54 -15.84 26.60
CA LEU A 45 -4.50 -16.17 25.54
C LEU A 45 -4.85 -14.93 24.69
N TYR A 46 -5.14 -13.79 25.33
CA TYR A 46 -5.40 -12.54 24.60
C TYR A 46 -4.19 -12.07 23.77
N ARG A 47 -2.97 -12.16 24.30
CA ARG A 47 -1.74 -11.88 23.56
C ARG A 47 -1.55 -12.81 22.38
N GLY A 48 -1.86 -14.09 22.53
CA GLY A 48 -1.84 -15.08 21.46
C GLY A 48 -2.82 -14.74 20.35
N ASN A 49 -4.07 -14.43 20.73
CA ASN A 49 -5.12 -14.03 19.79
C ASN A 49 -4.75 -12.74 19.03
N LEU A 50 -4.21 -11.73 19.72
CA LEU A 50 -3.79 -10.47 19.12
C LEU A 50 -2.66 -10.69 18.10
N THR A 51 -1.67 -11.52 18.45
CA THR A 51 -0.59 -11.89 17.51
C THR A 51 -1.13 -12.63 16.30
N ALA A 52 -2.08 -13.53 16.46
CA ALA A 52 -2.73 -14.26 15.36
C ALA A 52 -3.50 -13.30 14.43
N ILE A 53 -4.23 -12.34 15.00
CA ILE A 53 -4.93 -11.29 14.24
C ILE A 53 -3.93 -10.43 13.43
N TRP A 54 -2.85 -9.97 14.03
CA TRP A 54 -1.81 -9.22 13.33
C TRP A 54 -1.19 -10.01 12.18
N THR A 55 -0.83 -11.28 12.45
CA THR A 55 -0.25 -12.14 11.42
C THR A 55 -1.22 -12.37 10.26
N ALA A 56 -2.52 -12.59 10.56
CA ALA A 56 -3.53 -12.78 9.53
C ALA A 56 -3.77 -11.52 8.70
N ALA A 57 -3.87 -10.35 9.34
CA ALA A 57 -4.04 -9.08 8.65
C ALA A 57 -2.86 -8.76 7.74
N LEU A 58 -1.63 -8.90 8.25
CA LEU A 58 -0.42 -8.68 7.45
C LEU A 58 -0.27 -9.71 6.32
N ARG A 59 -0.59 -10.98 6.54
CA ARG A 59 -0.56 -12.00 5.48
C ARG A 59 -1.53 -11.67 4.34
N ASN A 60 -2.69 -11.12 4.67
CA ASN A 60 -3.66 -10.67 3.66
C ASN A 60 -3.13 -9.50 2.83
N ALA A 61 -2.43 -8.55 3.46
CA ALA A 61 -1.88 -7.37 2.79
C ALA A 61 -0.54 -7.66 2.07
N TYR A 62 0.24 -8.66 2.51
CA TYR A 62 1.62 -8.92 2.10
C TYR A 62 1.88 -10.39 1.74
N PRO A 63 1.09 -10.99 0.82
CA PRO A 63 1.24 -12.40 0.47
C PRO A 63 2.57 -12.74 -0.20
N VAL A 64 3.13 -11.85 -1.02
CA VAL A 64 4.43 -12.09 -1.68
C VAL A 64 5.57 -11.97 -0.69
N LEU A 65 5.58 -10.96 0.17
CA LEU A 65 6.57 -10.87 1.25
C LEU A 65 6.51 -12.11 2.15
N HIS A 66 5.31 -12.57 2.51
CA HIS A 66 5.14 -13.81 3.28
C HIS A 66 5.76 -15.03 2.56
N ALA A 67 5.54 -15.16 1.25
CA ALA A 67 6.13 -16.24 0.45
C ALA A 67 7.66 -16.15 0.37
N LEU A 68 8.22 -14.94 0.33
CA LEU A 68 9.66 -14.70 0.27
C LEU A 68 10.37 -15.04 1.59
N VAL A 69 9.78 -14.69 2.74
CA VAL A 69 10.43 -14.85 4.03
C VAL A 69 10.07 -16.15 4.76
N GLY A 70 8.96 -16.79 4.36
CA GLY A 70 8.43 -18.00 4.97
C GLY A 70 7.65 -17.77 6.27
N GLU A 71 6.87 -18.79 6.67
CA GLU A 71 5.89 -18.71 7.76
C GLU A 71 6.49 -18.27 9.10
N ASP A 72 7.60 -18.90 9.54
CA ASP A 72 8.17 -18.68 10.86
C ASP A 72 8.73 -17.27 11.01
N TYR A 73 9.47 -16.79 10.00
CA TYR A 73 10.01 -15.45 10.00
C TYR A 73 8.90 -14.41 9.93
N PHE A 74 7.90 -14.64 9.06
CA PHE A 74 6.77 -13.73 8.92
C PHE A 74 5.99 -13.57 10.23
N ALA A 75 5.75 -14.66 10.96
CA ALA A 75 5.08 -14.62 12.25
C ALA A 75 5.87 -13.85 13.32
N GLN A 76 7.22 -13.98 13.34
CA GLN A 76 8.08 -13.20 14.23
C GLN A 76 8.07 -11.70 13.86
N MET A 77 8.20 -11.40 12.57
CA MET A 77 8.11 -10.04 12.02
C MET A 77 6.77 -9.39 12.36
N ALA A 78 5.66 -10.07 12.12
CA ALA A 78 4.31 -9.58 12.43
C ALA A 78 4.13 -9.24 13.91
N ARG A 79 4.69 -10.08 14.81
CA ARG A 79 4.69 -9.83 16.26
C ARG A 79 5.51 -8.59 16.63
N SER A 80 6.70 -8.44 16.06
CA SER A 80 7.57 -7.28 16.31
C SER A 80 6.93 -6.01 15.78
N PHE A 81 6.38 -6.06 14.56
CA PHE A 81 5.69 -4.95 13.94
C PHE A 81 4.48 -4.51 14.77
N GLY A 82 3.57 -5.43 15.12
CA GLY A 82 2.36 -5.08 15.85
C GLY A 82 2.60 -4.48 17.23
N ARG A 83 3.75 -4.78 17.87
CA ARG A 83 4.18 -4.13 19.10
C ARG A 83 4.72 -2.73 18.89
N SER A 84 5.44 -2.49 17.79
CA SER A 84 6.04 -1.20 17.46
C SER A 84 5.02 -0.23 16.84
N PHE A 85 4.05 -0.77 16.11
CA PHE A 85 3.01 -0.03 15.41
C PHE A 85 1.63 -0.62 15.73
N PRO A 86 1.11 -0.42 16.95
CA PRO A 86 -0.23 -0.88 17.31
C PRO A 86 -1.27 -0.19 16.41
N SER A 87 -2.36 -0.91 16.10
CA SER A 87 -3.42 -0.35 15.28
C SER A 87 -4.07 0.86 15.95
N GLU A 88 -4.17 1.96 15.22
CA GLU A 88 -4.85 3.18 15.62
C GLU A 88 -6.33 3.19 15.19
N SER A 89 -6.72 2.23 14.34
CA SER A 89 -8.07 2.05 13.78
C SER A 89 -8.65 0.70 14.17
N GLY A 90 -9.97 0.62 14.25
CA GLY A 90 -10.70 -0.66 14.31
C GLY A 90 -10.73 -1.40 12.97
N ASP A 91 -10.32 -0.76 11.89
CA ASP A 91 -10.23 -1.36 10.56
C ASP A 91 -8.85 -2.03 10.38
N LEU A 92 -8.86 -3.36 10.32
CA LEU A 92 -7.64 -4.14 10.10
C LEU A 92 -7.07 -3.99 8.68
N ASN A 93 -7.83 -3.45 7.73
CA ASN A 93 -7.30 -3.14 6.40
C ASN A 93 -6.33 -1.95 6.42
N ASP A 94 -6.35 -1.12 7.46
CA ASP A 94 -5.36 -0.07 7.67
C ASP A 94 -4.11 -0.55 8.42
N PHE A 95 -4.19 -1.75 9.05
CA PHE A 95 -3.07 -2.32 9.79
C PHE A 95 -2.01 -2.86 8.84
N GLY A 96 -0.84 -2.27 8.87
CA GLY A 96 0.27 -2.65 7.99
C GLY A 96 0.90 -1.49 7.23
N ALA A 97 0.26 -0.32 7.18
CA ALA A 97 0.74 0.84 6.43
C ALA A 97 2.22 1.19 6.69
N HIS A 98 2.71 0.93 7.89
CA HIS A 98 4.08 1.22 8.31
C HIS A 98 5.06 0.06 8.13
N LEU A 99 4.60 -1.12 7.62
CA LEU A 99 5.47 -2.29 7.47
C LEU A 99 6.66 -2.04 6.51
N PRO A 100 6.49 -1.36 5.37
CA PRO A 100 7.62 -1.04 4.50
C PRO A 100 8.73 -0.25 5.24
N ALA A 101 8.35 0.79 5.97
CA ALA A 101 9.29 1.60 6.75
C ALA A 101 9.89 0.82 7.93
N PHE A 102 9.13 -0.06 8.58
CA PHE A 102 9.64 -0.94 9.63
C PHE A 102 10.71 -1.87 9.10
N LEU A 103 10.53 -2.46 7.93
CA LEU A 103 11.50 -3.38 7.31
C LEU A 103 12.85 -2.73 7.05
N THR A 104 12.91 -1.44 6.73
CA THR A 104 14.19 -0.72 6.54
C THR A 104 15.02 -0.64 7.81
N GLN A 105 14.42 -0.85 9.00
CA GLN A 105 15.06 -0.73 10.30
C GLN A 105 15.38 -2.09 10.92
N THR A 106 15.01 -3.19 10.24
CA THR A 106 15.31 -4.55 10.73
C THR A 106 16.78 -4.91 10.51
N PRO A 107 17.37 -5.81 11.34
CA PRO A 107 18.74 -6.27 11.12
C PRO A 107 18.98 -6.87 9.73
N ASP A 108 17.97 -7.51 9.16
CA ASP A 108 18.05 -8.19 7.87
C ASP A 108 17.90 -7.23 6.66
N ALA A 109 17.65 -5.92 6.90
CA ALA A 109 17.49 -4.93 5.84
C ALA A 109 18.72 -4.81 4.92
N ALA A 110 19.92 -5.04 5.45
CA ALA A 110 21.15 -5.00 4.67
C ALA A 110 21.29 -6.20 3.72
N ASP A 111 20.81 -7.37 4.13
CA ASP A 111 20.91 -8.61 3.35
C ASP A 111 19.79 -8.71 2.31
N TYR A 112 18.62 -8.17 2.62
CA TYR A 112 17.41 -8.22 1.78
C TYR A 112 16.80 -6.83 1.57
N PRO A 113 17.54 -5.86 1.00
CA PRO A 113 17.10 -4.46 0.91
C PRO A 113 15.83 -4.25 0.07
N TYR A 114 15.49 -5.20 -0.81
CA TYR A 114 14.29 -5.14 -1.65
C TYR A 114 12.99 -5.54 -0.91
N PHE A 115 13.05 -6.08 0.31
CA PHE A 115 11.84 -6.48 1.04
C PHE A 115 10.95 -5.28 1.39
N SER A 116 11.54 -4.15 1.75
CA SER A 116 10.79 -2.92 2.02
C SER A 116 10.04 -2.42 0.79
N ASP A 117 10.66 -2.53 -0.40
CA ASP A 117 10.07 -2.06 -1.65
C ASP A 117 9.00 -3.04 -2.16
N VAL A 118 9.20 -4.36 -2.00
CA VAL A 118 8.15 -5.35 -2.25
C VAL A 118 6.95 -5.09 -1.35
N ALA A 119 7.18 -4.83 -0.06
CA ALA A 119 6.10 -4.47 0.85
C ALA A 119 5.42 -3.15 0.45
N ALA A 120 6.17 -2.13 0.02
CA ALA A 120 5.59 -0.88 -0.46
C ALA A 120 4.69 -1.09 -1.69
N LEU A 121 5.07 -1.97 -2.62
CA LEU A 121 4.25 -2.36 -3.76
C LEU A 121 2.97 -3.09 -3.30
N GLU A 122 3.09 -4.10 -2.44
CA GLU A 122 1.94 -4.87 -1.94
C GLU A 122 0.96 -3.99 -1.15
N TRP A 123 1.48 -3.02 -0.37
CA TRP A 123 0.62 -2.07 0.30
C TRP A 123 -0.19 -1.21 -0.66
N GLN A 124 0.39 -0.75 -1.77
CA GLN A 124 -0.35 -0.01 -2.79
C GLN A 124 -1.43 -0.87 -3.46
N ILE A 125 -1.13 -2.14 -3.74
CA ILE A 125 -2.10 -3.11 -4.29
C ILE A 125 -3.24 -3.34 -3.30
N HIS A 126 -2.92 -3.54 -2.02
CA HIS A 126 -3.90 -3.68 -0.94
C HIS A 126 -4.79 -2.43 -0.83
N ARG A 127 -4.22 -1.25 -0.85
CA ARG A 127 -4.97 0.03 -0.83
C ARG A 127 -5.87 0.19 -2.06
N ALA A 128 -5.40 -0.17 -3.24
CA ALA A 128 -6.18 -0.14 -4.46
C ALA A 128 -7.40 -1.09 -4.40
N TYR A 129 -7.24 -2.26 -3.78
CA TYR A 129 -8.32 -3.22 -3.60
C TYR A 129 -9.48 -2.65 -2.76
N TYR A 130 -9.17 -1.93 -1.67
CA TYR A 130 -10.17 -1.35 -0.75
C TYR A 130 -10.54 0.10 -1.08
N ALA A 131 -10.00 0.68 -2.15
CA ALA A 131 -10.33 2.05 -2.55
C ALA A 131 -11.80 2.17 -2.98
N ALA A 132 -12.36 3.37 -2.91
CA ALA A 132 -13.70 3.65 -3.38
C ALA A 132 -13.85 3.36 -4.89
N ASP A 133 -15.04 2.99 -5.31
CA ASP A 133 -15.38 2.90 -6.73
C ASP A 133 -15.58 4.30 -7.31
N ALA A 134 -15.23 4.45 -8.59
CA ALA A 134 -15.48 5.67 -9.34
C ALA A 134 -15.70 5.33 -10.83
N ASP A 135 -16.57 6.08 -11.48
CA ASP A 135 -16.76 5.96 -12.92
C ASP A 135 -15.56 6.58 -13.66
N SER A 136 -15.03 5.86 -14.61
CA SER A 136 -13.92 6.34 -15.43
C SER A 136 -14.41 7.11 -16.64
N MET A 137 -13.65 8.15 -17.00
CA MET A 137 -13.84 8.91 -18.23
C MET A 137 -13.23 8.17 -19.41
N SER A 138 -13.97 8.04 -20.50
CA SER A 138 -13.45 7.50 -21.74
C SER A 138 -12.78 8.57 -22.60
N LEU A 139 -11.82 8.17 -23.45
CA LEU A 139 -11.17 9.09 -24.40
C LEU A 139 -12.18 9.74 -25.36
N PRO A 140 -13.16 9.02 -25.94
CA PRO A 140 -14.22 9.66 -26.74
C PRO A 140 -15.00 10.73 -26.00
N ALA A 141 -15.34 10.51 -24.71
CA ALA A 141 -16.04 11.50 -23.90
C ALA A 141 -15.20 12.77 -23.69
N LEU A 142 -13.90 12.64 -23.47
CA LEU A 142 -13.00 13.78 -23.38
C LEU A 142 -12.92 14.55 -24.71
N VAL A 143 -12.78 13.85 -25.83
CA VAL A 143 -12.75 14.48 -27.17
C VAL A 143 -14.05 15.25 -27.47
N GLN A 144 -15.18 14.68 -27.13
CA GLN A 144 -16.47 15.34 -27.26
C GLN A 144 -16.53 16.61 -26.40
N LEU A 145 -16.15 16.53 -25.12
CA LEU A 145 -16.15 17.67 -24.19
C LEU A 145 -15.27 18.81 -24.71
N VAL A 146 -14.06 18.51 -25.17
CA VAL A 146 -13.13 19.50 -25.75
C VAL A 146 -13.71 20.13 -27.02
N GLY A 147 -14.37 19.34 -27.90
CA GLY A 147 -15.03 19.82 -29.10
C GLY A 147 -16.20 20.75 -28.81
N GLU A 148 -16.96 20.50 -27.76
CA GLU A 148 -18.12 21.30 -27.35
C GLU A 148 -17.72 22.60 -26.64
N THR A 149 -16.68 22.56 -25.84
CA THR A 149 -16.26 23.66 -24.96
C THR A 149 -15.16 24.53 -25.57
N GLY A 150 -14.44 24.05 -26.58
CA GLY A 150 -13.29 24.74 -27.18
C GLY A 150 -12.08 24.82 -26.25
N GLN A 151 -12.07 24.07 -25.14
CA GLN A 151 -10.99 24.06 -24.16
C GLN A 151 -9.71 23.45 -24.75
N ASP A 152 -8.54 23.90 -24.29
CA ASP A 152 -7.25 23.37 -24.72
C ASP A 152 -6.91 22.09 -23.94
N LEU A 153 -6.90 20.95 -24.63
CA LEU A 153 -6.54 19.64 -24.07
C LEU A 153 -5.15 19.64 -23.41
N GLN A 154 -4.22 20.45 -23.88
CA GLN A 154 -2.89 20.53 -23.29
C GLN A 154 -2.91 21.06 -21.86
N GLN A 155 -3.90 21.89 -21.54
CA GLN A 155 -4.09 22.46 -20.20
C GLN A 155 -4.99 21.58 -19.30
N ALA A 156 -5.48 20.46 -19.81
CA ALA A 156 -6.32 19.54 -19.06
C ALA A 156 -5.58 18.98 -17.84
N ARG A 157 -6.23 19.05 -16.68
CA ARG A 157 -5.79 18.43 -15.41
C ARG A 157 -6.77 17.35 -15.04
N PHE A 158 -6.26 16.18 -14.65
CA PHE A 158 -7.11 15.01 -14.42
C PHE A 158 -7.22 14.66 -12.94
N GLU A 159 -8.41 14.23 -12.52
CA GLU A 159 -8.57 13.48 -11.28
C GLU A 159 -8.35 12.00 -11.61
N LEU A 160 -7.42 11.38 -10.86
CA LEU A 160 -7.11 9.97 -11.04
C LEU A 160 -8.09 9.10 -10.28
N HIS A 161 -8.29 7.87 -10.75
CA HIS A 161 -9.16 6.89 -10.10
C HIS A 161 -8.68 6.64 -8.65
N PRO A 162 -9.60 6.54 -7.64
CA PRO A 162 -9.20 6.31 -6.23
C PRO A 162 -8.35 5.05 -6.03
N ALA A 163 -8.54 4.04 -6.86
CA ALA A 163 -7.75 2.80 -6.84
C ALA A 163 -6.43 2.89 -7.64
N PHE A 164 -6.02 4.10 -8.05
CA PHE A 164 -4.73 4.31 -8.70
C PHE A 164 -3.59 4.22 -7.71
N GLY A 165 -2.55 3.45 -8.06
CA GLY A 165 -1.26 3.37 -7.39
C GLY A 165 -0.11 3.48 -8.39
N LEU A 166 0.99 4.03 -7.96
CA LEU A 166 2.19 4.21 -8.77
C LEU A 166 3.42 3.84 -7.94
N HIS A 167 4.14 2.82 -8.37
CA HIS A 167 5.29 2.25 -7.68
C HIS A 167 6.58 2.47 -8.47
N ALA A 168 7.65 2.77 -7.75
CA ALA A 168 9.02 2.77 -8.28
C ALA A 168 9.96 2.16 -7.25
N SER A 169 10.93 1.40 -7.72
CA SER A 169 11.97 0.79 -6.91
C SER A 169 13.24 0.66 -7.72
N ASP A 170 14.39 0.67 -7.05
CA ASP A 170 15.70 0.32 -7.65
C ASP A 170 15.87 -1.19 -7.83
N TRP A 171 14.88 -1.97 -7.40
CA TRP A 171 14.85 -3.43 -7.48
C TRP A 171 13.74 -3.89 -8.41
N ALA A 172 13.87 -5.10 -8.96
CA ALA A 172 12.87 -5.74 -9.84
C ALA A 172 11.58 -6.16 -9.11
N THR A 173 11.02 -5.28 -8.27
CA THR A 173 9.89 -5.60 -7.38
C THR A 173 8.63 -5.97 -8.13
N VAL A 174 8.38 -5.35 -9.29
CA VAL A 174 7.25 -5.69 -10.16
C VAL A 174 7.39 -7.11 -10.67
N ALA A 175 8.57 -7.49 -11.21
CA ALA A 175 8.82 -8.85 -11.70
C ALA A 175 8.77 -9.89 -10.55
N ILE A 176 9.29 -9.55 -9.37
CA ILE A 176 9.17 -10.39 -8.17
C ILE A 176 7.71 -10.64 -7.83
N TRP A 177 6.89 -9.60 -7.78
CA TRP A 177 5.47 -9.74 -7.46
C TRP A 177 4.73 -10.58 -8.51
N LEU A 178 4.96 -10.31 -9.80
CA LEU A 178 4.34 -11.06 -10.91
C LEU A 178 4.73 -12.54 -10.89
N ALA A 179 5.95 -12.88 -10.51
CA ALA A 179 6.42 -14.27 -10.40
C ALA A 179 5.70 -15.08 -9.31
N HIS A 180 5.06 -14.42 -8.34
CA HIS A 180 4.31 -15.07 -7.27
C HIS A 180 2.79 -15.14 -7.52
N GLN A 181 2.32 -14.66 -8.69
CA GLN A 181 0.90 -14.72 -8.99
C GLN A 181 0.44 -16.12 -9.40
N PRO A 182 -0.78 -16.53 -9.00
CA PRO A 182 -1.33 -17.83 -9.39
C PRO A 182 -1.39 -17.99 -10.92
N GLY A 183 -0.96 -19.13 -11.43
CA GLY A 183 -0.99 -19.44 -12.87
C GLY A 183 0.11 -18.80 -13.70
N THR A 184 0.99 -18.01 -13.11
CA THR A 184 2.16 -17.49 -13.83
C THR A 184 3.14 -18.63 -14.15
N GLN A 185 3.74 -18.58 -15.34
CA GLN A 185 4.87 -19.43 -15.72
C GLN A 185 6.20 -18.71 -15.55
N THR A 186 6.17 -17.46 -15.15
CA THR A 186 7.36 -16.63 -14.94
C THR A 186 8.00 -17.03 -13.62
N GLY A 187 9.24 -17.50 -13.67
CA GLY A 187 10.02 -17.79 -12.46
C GLY A 187 10.52 -16.53 -11.78
N PHE A 188 11.10 -16.70 -10.60
CA PHE A 188 11.77 -15.61 -9.88
C PHE A 188 12.85 -14.98 -10.78
N PRO A 189 12.96 -13.63 -10.86
CA PRO A 189 13.89 -12.96 -11.77
C PRO A 189 15.36 -13.30 -11.42
N ASN A 190 16.16 -13.64 -12.45
CA ASN A 190 17.58 -13.96 -12.27
C ASN A 190 18.42 -12.75 -11.83
N ASN A 191 18.02 -11.55 -12.23
CA ASN A 191 18.62 -10.29 -11.79
C ASN A 191 17.55 -9.45 -11.12
N ILE A 192 17.73 -9.14 -9.85
CA ILE A 192 16.82 -8.29 -9.09
C ILE A 192 17.33 -6.86 -8.94
N ARG A 193 18.59 -6.58 -9.35
CA ARG A 193 19.22 -5.26 -9.22
C ARG A 193 19.03 -4.41 -10.47
N HIS A 194 17.78 -4.06 -10.73
CA HIS A 194 17.43 -3.06 -11.75
C HIS A 194 16.13 -2.37 -11.32
N SER A 195 16.00 -1.11 -11.71
CA SER A 195 14.81 -0.32 -11.42
C SER A 195 13.58 -0.91 -12.09
N SER A 196 12.47 -0.92 -11.39
CA SER A 196 11.16 -1.31 -11.90
C SER A 196 10.10 -0.27 -11.55
N TYR A 197 9.15 -0.08 -12.45
CA TYR A 197 8.06 0.88 -12.33
C TYR A 197 6.74 0.16 -12.55
N GLY A 198 5.78 0.37 -11.68
CA GLY A 198 4.49 -0.30 -11.70
C GLY A 198 3.32 0.69 -11.68
N LEU A 199 2.38 0.47 -12.57
CA LEU A 199 1.04 1.08 -12.54
C LEU A 199 0.08 0.07 -11.89
N ILE A 200 -0.58 0.50 -10.82
CA ILE A 200 -1.57 -0.29 -10.09
C ILE A 200 -2.92 0.36 -10.34
N LEU A 201 -3.89 -0.44 -10.73
CA LEU A 201 -5.26 0.03 -10.92
C LEU A 201 -6.24 -1.11 -10.66
N ARG A 202 -7.38 -0.83 -10.01
CA ARG A 202 -8.45 -1.80 -9.89
C ARG A 202 -9.38 -1.68 -11.09
N THR A 203 -9.49 -2.77 -11.85
CA THR A 203 -10.46 -2.93 -12.93
C THR A 203 -11.58 -3.86 -12.44
N GLN A 204 -12.78 -3.33 -12.31
CA GLN A 204 -13.94 -4.08 -11.79
C GLN A 204 -13.65 -4.68 -10.39
N TRP A 205 -13.34 -5.99 -10.33
CA TRP A 205 -13.19 -6.75 -9.08
C TRP A 205 -11.74 -7.19 -8.79
N SER A 206 -10.79 -6.91 -9.69
CA SER A 206 -9.39 -7.29 -9.56
C SER A 206 -8.47 -6.09 -9.60
N VAL A 207 -7.41 -6.11 -8.79
CA VAL A 207 -6.32 -5.15 -8.90
C VAL A 207 -5.32 -5.69 -9.91
N GLU A 208 -4.99 -4.88 -10.89
CA GLU A 208 -3.99 -5.19 -11.91
C GLU A 208 -2.71 -4.38 -11.63
N LEU A 209 -1.58 -5.05 -11.75
CA LEU A 209 -0.26 -4.45 -11.74
C LEU A 209 0.33 -4.59 -13.15
N THR A 210 0.58 -3.46 -13.78
CA THR A 210 1.24 -3.39 -15.09
C THR A 210 2.64 -2.81 -14.91
N GLU A 211 3.65 -3.51 -15.41
CA GLU A 211 4.99 -2.94 -15.50
C GLU A 211 5.02 -1.87 -16.59
N ILE A 212 5.56 -0.69 -16.26
CA ILE A 212 5.65 0.46 -17.18
C ILE A 212 7.09 0.93 -17.28
N GLN A 213 7.39 1.70 -18.32
CA GLN A 213 8.70 2.33 -18.47
C GLN A 213 8.83 3.60 -17.64
N GLN A 214 10.06 3.99 -17.32
CA GLN A 214 10.34 5.20 -16.53
C GLN A 214 9.67 6.47 -17.08
N PRO A 215 9.65 6.76 -18.40
CA PRO A 215 8.96 7.94 -18.93
C PRO A 215 7.47 7.95 -18.62
N ALA A 216 6.78 6.82 -18.77
CA ALA A 216 5.37 6.68 -18.41
C ALA A 216 5.14 6.91 -16.89
N TYR A 217 6.04 6.37 -16.04
CA TYR A 217 6.00 6.62 -14.60
C TYR A 217 6.11 8.12 -14.28
N LEU A 218 7.05 8.84 -14.90
CA LEU A 218 7.25 10.26 -14.67
C LEU A 218 6.04 11.10 -15.10
N ALA A 219 5.44 10.78 -16.26
CA ALA A 219 4.20 11.41 -16.69
C ALA A 219 3.06 11.19 -15.69
N LEU A 220 2.84 9.93 -15.27
CA LEU A 220 1.80 9.59 -14.30
C LEU A 220 2.05 10.21 -12.92
N GLN A 221 3.31 10.33 -12.51
CA GLN A 221 3.70 11.02 -11.28
C GLN A 221 3.36 12.51 -11.35
N ALA A 222 3.62 13.17 -12.48
CA ALA A 222 3.26 14.56 -12.71
C ALA A 222 1.74 14.76 -12.69
N LEU A 223 0.96 13.90 -13.39
CA LEU A 223 -0.49 13.94 -13.36
C LEU A 223 -1.03 13.76 -11.93
N ARG A 224 -0.47 12.85 -11.15
CA ARG A 224 -0.83 12.64 -9.74
C ARG A 224 -0.56 13.88 -8.89
N ALA A 225 0.48 14.62 -9.21
CA ALA A 225 0.81 15.88 -8.56
C ALA A 225 -0.08 17.06 -9.02
N GLY A 226 -1.02 16.83 -9.97
CA GLY A 226 -1.93 17.85 -10.50
C GLY A 226 -1.35 18.67 -11.66
N ALA A 227 -0.29 18.20 -12.30
CA ALA A 227 0.22 18.81 -13.53
C ALA A 227 -0.81 18.74 -14.68
N SER A 228 -0.71 19.65 -15.64
CA SER A 228 -1.48 19.56 -16.89
C SER A 228 -1.01 18.40 -17.74
N LEU A 229 -1.81 18.00 -18.73
CA LEU A 229 -1.43 16.96 -19.68
C LEU A 229 -0.12 17.29 -20.39
N SER A 230 0.06 18.54 -20.83
CA SER A 230 1.28 19.00 -21.50
C SER A 230 2.50 18.85 -20.59
N GLU A 231 2.42 19.37 -19.35
CA GLU A 231 3.52 19.27 -18.38
C GLU A 231 3.91 17.82 -18.07
N ALA A 232 2.92 16.94 -17.98
CA ALA A 232 3.15 15.52 -17.71
C ALA A 232 3.81 14.81 -18.90
N LEU A 233 3.36 15.09 -20.13
CA LEU A 233 3.93 14.50 -21.34
C LEU A 233 5.34 15.06 -21.62
N GLU A 234 5.60 16.32 -21.32
CA GLU A 234 6.95 16.91 -21.37
C GLU A 234 7.92 16.19 -20.42
N ALA A 235 7.48 15.84 -19.21
CA ALA A 235 8.30 15.07 -18.27
C ALA A 235 8.69 13.69 -18.84
N ALA A 236 7.77 13.02 -19.54
CA ALA A 236 8.07 11.76 -20.20
C ALA A 236 9.04 11.91 -21.37
N VAL A 237 8.79 12.87 -22.28
CA VAL A 237 9.62 13.11 -23.47
C VAL A 237 11.04 13.59 -23.10
N ASN A 238 11.16 14.35 -22.01
CA ASN A 238 12.47 14.76 -21.49
C ASN A 238 13.29 13.57 -20.94
N ALA A 239 12.61 12.52 -20.46
CA ALA A 239 13.26 11.30 -19.99
C ALA A 239 13.61 10.35 -21.15
N ASP A 240 12.77 10.31 -22.18
CA ASP A 240 12.96 9.53 -23.39
C ASP A 240 12.28 10.23 -24.58
N CYS A 241 13.07 10.72 -25.53
CA CYS A 241 12.57 11.42 -26.72
C CYS A 241 11.74 10.51 -27.67
N ASP A 242 11.88 9.21 -27.55
CA ASP A 242 11.14 8.22 -28.34
C ASP A 242 9.85 7.73 -27.64
N PHE A 243 9.46 8.37 -26.54
CA PHE A 243 8.26 8.04 -25.79
C PHE A 243 6.99 8.14 -26.66
N ASP A 244 6.30 7.00 -26.83
CA ASP A 244 5.04 6.94 -27.61
C ASP A 244 3.87 7.52 -26.78
N ILE A 245 3.66 8.82 -26.94
CA ILE A 245 2.58 9.56 -26.29
C ILE A 245 1.20 8.94 -26.58
N ASN A 246 0.95 8.63 -27.87
CA ASN A 246 -0.38 8.19 -28.28
C ASN A 246 -0.75 6.84 -27.67
N SER A 247 0.14 5.86 -27.77
CA SER A 247 -0.10 4.53 -27.21
C SER A 247 -0.27 4.58 -25.69
N ASN A 248 0.53 5.38 -24.98
CA ASN A 248 0.44 5.48 -23.54
C ASN A 248 -0.85 6.18 -23.09
N VAL A 249 -1.20 7.32 -23.67
CA VAL A 249 -2.45 8.03 -23.33
C VAL A 249 -3.68 7.16 -23.62
N GLN A 250 -3.72 6.48 -24.75
CA GLN A 250 -4.81 5.54 -25.07
C GLN A 250 -4.89 4.40 -24.05
N ALA A 251 -3.74 3.82 -23.66
CA ALA A 251 -3.69 2.76 -22.64
C ALA A 251 -4.21 3.24 -21.29
N TRP A 252 -3.85 4.46 -20.85
CA TRP A 252 -4.31 5.03 -19.59
C TRP A 252 -5.83 5.26 -19.56
N PHE A 253 -6.41 5.76 -20.66
CA PHE A 253 -7.88 5.90 -20.78
C PHE A 253 -8.57 4.54 -20.85
N HIS A 254 -7.99 3.59 -21.60
CA HIS A 254 -8.55 2.22 -21.69
C HIS A 254 -8.55 1.51 -20.33
N ALA A 255 -7.51 1.70 -19.55
CA ALA A 255 -7.40 1.17 -18.19
C ALA A 255 -8.34 1.86 -17.18
N GLY A 256 -9.02 2.96 -17.57
CA GLY A 256 -9.93 3.68 -16.69
C GLY A 256 -9.23 4.54 -15.63
N LEU A 257 -8.04 5.02 -15.94
CA LEU A 257 -7.21 5.78 -15.01
C LEU A 257 -7.83 7.12 -14.58
N PHE A 258 -8.56 7.78 -15.47
CA PHE A 258 -9.09 9.12 -15.28
C PHE A 258 -10.57 9.09 -14.93
N THR A 259 -10.99 9.87 -13.92
CA THR A 259 -12.39 9.99 -13.50
C THR A 259 -13.01 11.31 -13.94
N LYS A 260 -12.25 12.40 -13.87
CA LYS A 260 -12.69 13.75 -14.24
C LYS A 260 -11.57 14.52 -14.88
N VAL A 261 -11.94 15.56 -15.63
CA VAL A 261 -11.04 16.56 -16.19
C VAL A 261 -11.45 17.95 -15.70
N ARG A 262 -10.46 18.80 -15.47
CA ARG A 262 -10.62 20.24 -15.17
C ARG A 262 -9.74 21.04 -16.12
N PHE A 263 -10.19 22.21 -16.51
CA PHE A 263 -9.44 23.18 -17.29
C PHE A 263 -9.16 24.42 -16.43
N SER A 264 -8.12 25.18 -16.76
CA SER A 264 -7.63 26.30 -15.91
C SER A 264 -8.62 27.43 -15.71
N ASP A 265 -9.67 27.52 -16.51
CA ASP A 265 -10.71 28.56 -16.44
C ASP A 265 -11.87 28.20 -15.47
N ASP A 266 -11.91 27.01 -14.90
CA ASP A 266 -12.99 26.57 -13.97
C ASP A 266 -12.80 27.08 -12.52
N SER A 267 -12.02 28.16 -12.33
CA SER A 267 -11.87 28.83 -11.03
C SER A 267 -12.95 29.90 -10.87
N LEU A 268 -14.16 29.49 -10.49
CA LEU A 268 -15.21 30.37 -9.92
C LEU A 268 -15.91 29.69 -8.76
#